data_0be649c9d2135a2157bd62e1d21934a2
#
_entry.id   0be649c9d2135a2157bd62e1d21934a2
#
_cell.length_a   1.000
_cell.length_b   1.000
_cell.length_c   1.000
_cell.angle_alpha   90.00
_cell.angle_beta   90.00
_cell.angle_gamma   90.00
#
_symmetry.space_group_name_H-M   'P 1'
#
loop_
_entity.id
_entity.type
_entity.pdbx_description
1 polymer ?
#
loop_
_entity_poly.entity_id
_entity_poly.type
_entity_poly.pdbx_seq_one_letter_code
_entity_poly.pdbx_strand_id
1 'polypeptide(L)'
;MPERFATIDEFLAAQSPERRADVGALRVLVLEAEPRLTEIVKWNSPSYVLDGVDRLTINAAGNGPVRLILHFGTRRAEDTAAAPAFAGDPEGLLTWHSNIRASLALPQAAELAAKREAILELIRAWLAEP
;
A
#
# COMPACT_ATOMS: atom_id res chain seq x y z
N MET A 1 19.83 -5.72 -16.53
CA MET A 1 19.34 -6.46 -15.36
C MET A 1 18.64 -5.50 -14.41
N PRO A 2 17.45 -5.80 -13.95
CA PRO A 2 16.84 -4.94 -12.95
C PRO A 2 17.63 -5.01 -11.64
N GLU A 3 17.77 -3.88 -10.97
CA GLU A 3 18.39 -3.84 -9.67
C GLU A 3 17.55 -4.63 -8.67
N ARG A 4 18.21 -5.21 -7.69
CA ARG A 4 17.54 -5.89 -6.59
C ARG A 4 17.91 -5.18 -5.29
N PHE A 5 16.89 -4.88 -4.50
CA PHE A 5 17.06 -4.18 -3.24
C PHE A 5 16.93 -5.16 -2.07
N ALA A 6 17.92 -5.17 -1.20
CA ALA A 6 17.90 -5.98 0.01
C ALA A 6 17.25 -5.23 1.17
N THR A 7 17.29 -3.89 1.15
CA THR A 7 16.78 -3.05 2.22
C THR A 7 15.90 -1.95 1.70
N ILE A 8 15.08 -1.39 2.59
CA ILE A 8 14.24 -0.23 2.28
C ILE A 8 15.11 0.97 1.90
N ASP A 9 16.24 1.16 2.59
CA ASP A 9 17.16 2.28 2.30
C ASP A 9 17.71 2.18 0.88
N GLU A 10 18.07 0.97 0.42
CA GLU A 10 18.53 0.76 -0.95
C GLU A 10 17.42 1.08 -1.95
N PHE A 11 16.21 0.65 -1.68
CA PHE A 11 15.06 0.96 -2.53
C PHE A 11 14.84 2.47 -2.63
N LEU A 12 14.86 3.17 -1.49
CA LEU A 12 14.66 4.62 -1.45
C LEU A 12 15.77 5.36 -2.20
N ALA A 13 17.01 4.92 -2.04
CA ALA A 13 18.16 5.55 -2.70
C ALA A 13 18.07 5.48 -4.22
N ALA A 14 17.41 4.46 -4.76
CA ALA A 14 17.24 4.26 -6.20
C ALA A 14 16.10 5.09 -6.79
N GLN A 15 15.25 5.70 -5.96
CA GLN A 15 14.14 6.52 -6.43
C GLN A 15 14.58 7.95 -6.71
N SER A 16 13.86 8.63 -7.62
CA SER A 16 14.03 10.08 -7.77
C SER A 16 13.68 10.78 -6.46
N PRO A 17 14.16 12.02 -6.22
CA PRO A 17 13.81 12.74 -5.00
C PRO A 17 12.30 12.88 -4.78
N GLU A 18 11.54 13.13 -5.85
CA GLU A 18 10.08 13.27 -5.77
C GLU A 18 9.41 11.94 -5.40
N ARG A 19 9.78 10.84 -6.06
CA ARG A 19 9.21 9.54 -5.76
C ARG A 19 9.63 9.05 -4.38
N ARG A 20 10.85 9.36 -3.97
CA ARG A 20 11.33 9.04 -2.62
C ARG A 20 10.46 9.71 -1.56
N ALA A 21 10.12 11.00 -1.76
CA ALA A 21 9.25 11.72 -0.85
C ALA A 21 7.85 11.10 -0.80
N ASP A 22 7.30 10.71 -1.96
CA ASP A 22 5.99 10.10 -2.05
C ASP A 22 5.94 8.72 -1.38
N VAL A 23 6.96 7.90 -1.60
CA VAL A 23 7.09 6.61 -0.91
C VAL A 23 7.18 6.84 0.59
N GLY A 24 7.96 7.82 1.02
CA GLY A 24 8.09 8.19 2.43
C GLY A 24 6.76 8.58 3.06
N ALA A 25 5.94 9.34 2.33
CA ALA A 25 4.61 9.74 2.79
C ALA A 25 3.70 8.52 3.02
N LEU A 26 3.72 7.56 2.09
CA LEU A 26 2.95 6.32 2.26
C LEU A 26 3.48 5.47 3.41
N ARG A 27 4.81 5.38 3.58
CA ARG A 27 5.40 4.64 4.70
C ARG A 27 4.92 5.18 6.05
N VAL A 28 4.89 6.50 6.19
CA VAL A 28 4.43 7.16 7.41
C VAL A 28 2.97 6.80 7.69
N LEU A 29 2.11 6.90 6.68
CA LEU A 29 0.69 6.56 6.81
C LEU A 29 0.47 5.11 7.22
N VAL A 30 1.15 4.19 6.56
CA VAL A 30 1.03 2.75 6.81
C VAL A 30 1.45 2.40 8.24
N LEU A 31 2.61 2.87 8.65
CA LEU A 31 3.16 2.54 9.97
C LEU A 31 2.42 3.29 11.09
N GLU A 32 1.85 4.46 10.82
CA GLU A 32 0.99 5.13 11.76
C GLU A 32 -0.35 4.41 11.91
N ALA A 33 -0.92 3.92 10.80
CA ALA A 33 -2.17 3.18 10.84
C ALA A 33 -2.03 1.90 11.65
N GLU A 34 -0.89 1.19 11.55
CA GLU A 34 -0.66 -0.04 12.31
C GLU A 34 0.83 -0.20 12.64
N PRO A 35 1.24 0.21 13.84
CA PRO A 35 2.66 0.08 14.26
C PRO A 35 3.17 -1.35 14.37
N ARG A 36 2.30 -2.35 14.42
CA ARG A 36 2.71 -3.76 14.52
C ARG A 36 3.18 -4.36 13.19
N LEU A 37 3.01 -3.63 12.08
CA LEU A 37 3.46 -4.11 10.78
C LEU A 37 4.97 -4.24 10.74
N THR A 38 5.45 -5.32 10.11
CA THR A 38 6.87 -5.49 9.79
C THR A 38 7.10 -5.01 8.37
N GLU A 39 8.01 -4.07 8.20
CA GLU A 39 8.38 -3.53 6.89
C GLU A 39 9.54 -4.32 6.32
N ILE A 40 9.35 -4.91 5.14
CA ILE A 40 10.39 -5.69 4.46
C ILE A 40 10.44 -5.30 2.97
N VAL A 41 11.48 -5.74 2.28
CA VAL A 41 11.51 -5.67 0.82
C VAL A 41 11.04 -7.01 0.27
N LYS A 42 9.98 -6.99 -0.52
CA LYS A 42 9.45 -8.17 -1.20
C LYS A 42 8.93 -7.72 -2.57
N TRP A 43 9.14 -8.56 -3.60
CA TRP A 43 8.86 -8.16 -4.98
C TRP A 43 9.57 -6.85 -5.34
N ASN A 44 10.76 -6.69 -4.77
CA ASN A 44 11.65 -5.53 -4.98
C ASN A 44 11.00 -4.20 -4.57
N SER A 45 10.11 -4.22 -3.59
CA SER A 45 9.33 -3.06 -3.13
C SER A 45 9.10 -3.13 -1.63
N PRO A 46 8.84 -1.98 -0.96
CA PRO A 46 8.44 -2.01 0.44
C PRO A 46 7.14 -2.77 0.62
N SER A 47 7.15 -3.76 1.49
CA SER A 47 6.01 -4.62 1.76
C SER A 47 5.79 -4.72 3.27
N TYR A 48 4.55 -4.93 3.67
CA TYR A 48 4.13 -4.86 5.07
C TYR A 48 3.42 -6.13 5.48
N VAL A 49 3.97 -6.76 6.51
CA VAL A 49 3.53 -8.05 7.01
C VAL A 49 2.85 -7.87 8.36
N LEU A 50 1.67 -8.44 8.52
CA LEU A 50 0.95 -8.46 9.79
C LEU A 50 0.67 -9.92 10.16
N ASP A 51 1.17 -10.33 11.33
CA ASP A 51 0.99 -11.70 11.83
C ASP A 51 1.42 -12.76 10.81
N GLY A 52 2.55 -12.51 10.13
CA GLY A 52 3.12 -13.44 9.16
C GLY A 52 2.46 -13.43 7.78
N VAL A 53 1.52 -12.52 7.53
CA VAL A 53 0.81 -12.44 6.25
C VAL A 53 1.10 -11.10 5.58
N ASP A 54 1.52 -11.14 4.31
CA ASP A 54 1.70 -9.92 3.50
C ASP A 54 0.35 -9.26 3.27
N ARG A 55 0.22 -7.99 3.63
CA ARG A 55 -1.05 -7.28 3.55
C ARG A 55 -1.01 -6.03 2.67
N LEU A 56 0.14 -5.36 2.60
CA LEU A 56 0.29 -4.11 1.86
C LEU A 56 1.63 -4.09 1.14
N THR A 57 1.67 -3.43 -0.04
CA THR A 57 2.91 -3.23 -0.80
C THR A 57 2.88 -1.84 -1.42
N ILE A 58 3.99 -1.10 -1.35
CA ILE A 58 4.11 0.19 -2.02
C ILE A 58 4.64 -0.03 -3.43
N ASN A 59 3.89 0.43 -4.43
CA ASN A 59 4.27 0.35 -5.83
C ASN A 59 4.70 1.73 -6.33
N ALA A 60 5.98 1.87 -6.66
CA ALA A 60 6.56 3.10 -7.21
C ALA A 60 6.96 2.96 -8.69
N ALA A 61 6.57 1.87 -9.34
CA ALA A 61 6.92 1.63 -10.74
C ALA A 61 6.08 2.49 -11.68
N GLY A 62 6.64 2.78 -12.87
CA GLY A 62 5.95 3.53 -13.90
C GLY A 62 5.98 5.04 -13.67
N ASN A 63 5.19 5.77 -14.44
CA ASN A 63 5.13 7.23 -14.44
C ASN A 63 3.94 7.81 -13.68
N GLY A 64 3.02 6.95 -13.24
CA GLY A 64 1.85 7.38 -12.48
C GLY A 64 2.17 7.68 -11.02
N PRO A 65 1.17 8.02 -10.22
CA PRO A 65 1.40 8.26 -8.80
C PRO A 65 1.88 6.99 -8.10
N VAL A 66 2.64 7.17 -7.03
CA VAL A 66 2.99 6.06 -6.15
C VAL A 66 1.70 5.52 -5.54
N ARG A 67 1.57 4.21 -5.45
CA ARG A 67 0.35 3.56 -4.98
C ARG A 67 0.64 2.62 -3.82
N LEU A 68 -0.34 2.52 -2.95
CA LEU A 68 -0.38 1.46 -1.95
C LEU A 68 -1.27 0.35 -2.49
N ILE A 69 -0.72 -0.85 -2.60
CA ILE A 69 -1.49 -2.03 -3.01
C ILE A 69 -1.96 -2.74 -1.75
N LEU A 70 -3.27 -2.94 -1.64
CA LEU A 70 -3.90 -3.64 -0.53
C LEU A 70 -4.26 -5.04 -1.00
N HIS A 71 -3.79 -6.06 -0.27
CA HIS A 71 -3.99 -7.47 -0.66
C HIS A 71 -3.98 -8.36 0.57
N PHE A 72 -4.07 -9.68 0.35
CA PHE A 72 -4.03 -10.69 1.41
C PHE A 72 -2.90 -11.70 1.18
N GLY A 73 -1.90 -11.35 0.38
CA GLY A 73 -0.85 -12.27 -0.03
C GLY A 73 -1.45 -13.46 -0.76
N THR A 74 -1.15 -14.67 -0.31
CA THR A 74 -1.71 -15.89 -0.88
C THR A 74 -2.80 -16.51 0.00
N ARG A 75 -3.25 -15.79 1.03
CA ARG A 75 -4.16 -16.33 2.04
C ARG A 75 -5.57 -16.57 1.52
N ARG A 76 -6.01 -15.77 0.55
CA ARG A 76 -7.35 -15.87 -0.03
C ARG A 76 -7.27 -16.12 -1.53
N ALA A 77 -8.26 -16.84 -2.05
CA ALA A 77 -8.38 -17.03 -3.49
C ALA A 77 -8.81 -15.72 -4.16
N GLU A 78 -8.16 -15.39 -5.26
CA GLU A 78 -8.46 -14.17 -6.01
C GLU A 78 -9.41 -14.49 -7.16
N ASP A 79 -10.46 -13.66 -7.31
CA ASP A 79 -11.41 -13.75 -8.42
C ASP A 79 -11.59 -12.34 -9.00
N THR A 80 -11.07 -12.11 -10.21
CA THR A 80 -11.13 -10.81 -10.85
C THR A 80 -12.54 -10.43 -11.33
N ALA A 81 -13.44 -11.40 -11.41
CA ALA A 81 -14.82 -11.17 -11.83
C ALA A 81 -15.80 -10.98 -10.66
N ALA A 82 -15.39 -11.34 -9.43
CA ALA A 82 -16.25 -11.23 -8.26
C ALA A 82 -16.23 -9.81 -7.69
N ALA A 83 -17.37 -9.37 -7.17
CA ALA A 83 -17.47 -8.07 -6.52
C ALA A 83 -16.72 -8.07 -5.18
N PRO A 84 -16.04 -6.96 -4.82
CA PRO A 84 -15.42 -6.85 -3.51
C PRO A 84 -16.46 -6.81 -2.40
N ALA A 85 -16.13 -7.43 -1.26
CA ALA A 85 -17.00 -7.44 -0.10
C ALA A 85 -16.56 -6.48 1.00
N PHE A 86 -15.49 -5.71 0.76
CA PHE A 86 -14.92 -4.80 1.76
C PHE A 86 -15.79 -3.56 1.95
N ALA A 87 -16.17 -3.27 3.19
CA ALA A 87 -17.02 -2.13 3.53
C ALA A 87 -16.25 -0.95 4.14
N GLY A 88 -14.93 -1.03 4.23
CA GLY A 88 -14.09 -0.02 4.90
C GLY A 88 -13.67 1.17 4.05
N ASP A 89 -14.26 1.36 2.86
CA ASP A 89 -13.92 2.46 1.96
C ASP A 89 -15.18 3.30 1.63
N PRO A 90 -15.75 4.00 2.62
CA PRO A 90 -16.99 4.77 2.39
C PRO A 90 -16.81 5.94 1.43
N GLU A 91 -15.59 6.45 1.23
CA GLU A 91 -15.34 7.57 0.34
C GLU A 91 -14.92 7.15 -1.07
N GLY A 92 -14.83 5.84 -1.33
CA GLY A 92 -14.47 5.34 -2.65
C GLY A 92 -13.04 5.67 -3.07
N LEU A 93 -12.09 5.58 -2.15
CA LEU A 93 -10.69 5.92 -2.42
C LEU A 93 -9.93 4.82 -3.15
N LEU A 94 -10.43 3.57 -3.10
CA LEU A 94 -9.74 2.43 -3.69
C LEU A 94 -10.14 2.21 -5.14
N THR A 95 -9.16 1.78 -5.94
CA THR A 95 -9.39 1.21 -7.26
C THR A 95 -9.27 -0.31 -7.12
N TRP A 96 -10.32 -1.04 -7.46
CA TRP A 96 -10.36 -2.50 -7.30
C TRP A 96 -9.81 -3.22 -8.51
N HIS A 97 -8.97 -4.22 -8.27
CA HIS A 97 -8.37 -5.08 -9.30
C HIS A 97 -8.93 -6.50 -9.27
N SER A 98 -9.49 -6.90 -8.13
CA SER A 98 -10.16 -8.18 -7.94
C SER A 98 -11.04 -8.06 -6.68
N ASN A 99 -11.64 -9.16 -6.25
CA ASN A 99 -12.44 -9.19 -5.01
C ASN A 99 -11.59 -8.98 -3.74
N ILE A 100 -10.27 -9.16 -3.84
CA ILE A 100 -9.37 -9.10 -2.67
C ILE A 100 -8.13 -8.24 -2.90
N ARG A 101 -8.04 -7.51 -4.01
CA ARG A 101 -6.89 -6.66 -4.31
C ARG A 101 -7.36 -5.29 -4.79
N ALA A 102 -6.82 -4.25 -4.18
CA ALA A 102 -7.13 -2.88 -4.53
C ALA A 102 -5.89 -2.01 -4.46
N SER A 103 -5.95 -0.83 -5.06
CA SER A 103 -4.88 0.15 -4.94
C SER A 103 -5.40 1.50 -4.51
N LEU A 104 -4.56 2.20 -3.74
CA LEU A 104 -4.78 3.57 -3.30
C LEU A 104 -3.66 4.43 -3.90
N ALA A 105 -4.01 5.31 -4.84
CA ALA A 105 -3.04 6.26 -5.37
C ALA A 105 -2.77 7.36 -4.34
N LEU A 106 -1.49 7.70 -4.12
CA LEU A 106 -1.14 8.77 -3.19
C LEU A 106 -1.68 10.10 -3.74
N PRO A 107 -2.55 10.80 -3.00
CA PRO A 107 -3.03 12.11 -3.43
C PRO A 107 -1.92 13.17 -3.40
N GLN A 108 -2.14 14.29 -4.08
CA GLN A 108 -1.26 15.45 -3.94
C GLN A 108 -1.36 16.03 -2.53
N ALA A 109 -0.36 16.79 -2.12
CA ALA A 109 -0.17 17.20 -0.73
C ALA A 109 -1.42 17.84 -0.08
N ALA A 110 -2.10 18.74 -0.79
CA ALA A 110 -3.29 19.40 -0.24
C ALA A 110 -4.45 18.43 -0.03
N GLU A 111 -4.67 17.54 -1.00
CA GLU A 111 -5.72 16.52 -0.90
C GLU A 111 -5.34 15.46 0.14
N LEU A 112 -4.06 15.11 0.22
CA LEU A 112 -3.57 14.17 1.23
C LEU A 112 -3.86 14.69 2.64
N ALA A 113 -3.61 15.98 2.89
CA ALA A 113 -3.89 16.58 4.19
C ALA A 113 -5.39 16.50 4.52
N ALA A 114 -6.26 16.75 3.55
CA ALA A 114 -7.71 16.67 3.73
C ALA A 114 -8.22 15.25 3.92
N LYS A 115 -7.57 14.25 3.30
CA LYS A 115 -8.01 12.85 3.30
C LYS A 115 -7.24 11.98 4.29
N ARG A 116 -6.28 12.54 5.02
CA ARG A 116 -5.36 11.77 5.85
C ARG A 116 -6.07 10.82 6.81
N GLU A 117 -7.04 11.32 7.57
CA GLU A 117 -7.76 10.48 8.53
C GLU A 117 -8.56 9.37 7.83
N ALA A 118 -9.19 9.70 6.70
CA ALA A 118 -9.92 8.69 5.93
C ALA A 118 -9.00 7.58 5.43
N ILE A 119 -7.78 7.93 5.01
CA ILE A 119 -6.78 6.96 4.54
C ILE A 119 -6.32 6.07 5.71
N LEU A 120 -6.03 6.67 6.87
CA LEU A 120 -5.63 5.90 8.05
C LEU A 120 -6.73 4.91 8.48
N GLU A 121 -7.98 5.36 8.50
CA GLU A 121 -9.13 4.53 8.84
C GLU A 121 -9.30 3.38 7.84
N LEU A 122 -9.12 3.66 6.56
CA LEU A 122 -9.22 2.66 5.50
C LEU A 122 -8.14 1.59 5.65
N ILE A 123 -6.90 1.97 5.92
CA ILE A 123 -5.81 1.03 6.11
C ILE A 123 -6.08 0.16 7.34
N ARG A 124 -6.52 0.76 8.44
CA ARG A 124 -6.87 0.02 9.66
C ARG A 124 -7.99 -0.98 9.40
N ALA A 125 -9.02 -0.55 8.67
CA ALA A 125 -10.14 -1.43 8.33
C ALA A 125 -9.70 -2.61 7.46
N TRP A 126 -8.81 -2.36 6.49
CA TRP A 126 -8.27 -3.42 5.66
C TRP A 126 -7.50 -4.45 6.49
N LEU A 127 -6.62 -3.97 7.36
CA LEU A 127 -5.79 -4.84 8.20
C LEU A 127 -6.60 -5.58 9.26
N ALA A 128 -7.79 -5.10 9.60
CA ALA A 128 -8.70 -5.77 10.52
C ALA A 128 -9.46 -6.93 9.85
N GLU A 129 -9.47 -7.01 8.51
CA GLU A 129 -10.11 -8.13 7.80
C GLU A 129 -9.35 -9.42 8.06
N PRO A 130 -10.07 -10.54 8.37
CA PRO A 130 -9.44 -11.82 8.68
C PRO A 130 -8.77 -12.50 7.50
#